data_9393b5b710b6987088eb7a97713fc977
#
_entry.id   9393b5b710b6987088eb7a97713fc977
#
_cell.length_a   1.000
_cell.length_b   1.000
_cell.length_c   1.000
_cell.angle_alpha   90.00
_cell.angle_beta   90.00
_cell.angle_gamma   90.00
#
_symmetry.space_group_name_H-M   'P 1'
#
loop_
_entity.id
_entity.type
_entity.pdbx_description
1 polymer ?
#
loop_
_entity_poly.entity_id
_entity_poly.type
_entity_poly.pdbx_seq_one_letter_code
_entity_poly.pdbx_strand_id
1 'polypeptide(L)'
;SRGLGDVYKRQVLIDYLGAEDNRYVRAVTRKSLCAAYMRVYYPGIKFDNMIVLNGAQGIGKSTLISALGGEWFSDSLALSDMNDKTAAEKLQGYWILEIGELAGMKKADIDKVKAFISRQDDKYRASFGRRVTPHPRQCVFFGTTNSENGYLRDITGNRRFWNVKVTGQGKSKPWEMTAEAVQQIWAEVADIARSGEKLYLDADLEAYARQEQREAMEQDDREGIVRNYLDMLLPDDWDSMDSVSYTHLRAHET
;
A
#
# COMPACT_ATOMS: atom_id res chain seq x y z
N SER A 1 -35.95 -3.70 1.63
CA SER A 1 -34.73 -2.93 1.80
C SER A 1 -33.49 -3.61 1.19
N ARG A 2 -33.55 -4.03 -0.11
CA ARG A 2 -32.44 -4.71 -0.81
C ARG A 2 -31.52 -3.77 -1.62
N GLY A 3 -31.68 -2.46 -1.56
CA GLY A 3 -31.03 -1.52 -2.47
C GLY A 3 -29.92 -0.61 -1.89
N LEU A 4 -29.86 -0.45 -0.58
CA LEU A 4 -28.89 0.44 0.08
C LEU A 4 -27.63 -0.29 0.58
N GLY A 5 -27.72 -1.59 0.85
CA GLY A 5 -26.62 -2.38 1.42
C GLY A 5 -25.42 -2.65 0.51
N ASP A 6 -25.58 -2.54 -0.81
CA ASP A 6 -24.49 -2.86 -1.76
C ASP A 6 -23.57 -1.65 -2.07
N VAL A 7 -23.96 -0.45 -1.65
CA VAL A 7 -23.29 0.80 -2.01
C VAL A 7 -22.07 1.07 -1.13
N TYR A 8 -22.16 0.79 0.17
CA TYR A 8 -21.08 1.12 1.12
C TYR A 8 -19.88 0.16 1.08
N LYS A 9 -20.11 -1.11 0.77
CA LYS A 9 -19.12 -2.21 0.87
C LYS A 9 -17.93 -2.12 -0.04
N ARG A 10 -18.12 -1.50 -1.21
CA ARG A 10 -17.15 -1.53 -2.30
C ARG A 10 -16.59 -0.15 -2.63
N GLN A 11 -17.09 0.89 -1.96
CA GLN A 11 -16.91 2.27 -2.40
C GLN A 11 -16.31 3.21 -1.36
N VAL A 12 -15.90 2.72 -0.18
CA VAL A 12 -15.35 3.59 0.88
C VAL A 12 -14.23 4.52 0.38
N LEU A 13 -13.27 3.98 -0.37
CA LEU A 13 -12.19 4.80 -0.95
C LEU A 13 -12.68 5.71 -2.08
N ILE A 14 -13.70 5.27 -2.83
CA ILE A 14 -14.31 6.03 -3.93
C ILE A 14 -15.12 7.19 -3.35
N ASP A 15 -16.03 6.90 -2.44
CA ASP A 15 -16.98 7.87 -1.93
C ASP A 15 -16.35 8.90 -1.00
N TYR A 16 -15.33 8.54 -0.22
CA TYR A 16 -14.69 9.44 0.75
C TYR A 16 -13.38 10.05 0.26
N LEU A 17 -12.59 9.34 -0.53
CA LEU A 17 -11.29 9.82 -0.99
C LEU A 17 -11.22 10.12 -2.48
N GLY A 18 -12.30 9.87 -3.24
CA GLY A 18 -12.32 10.11 -4.68
C GLY A 18 -11.36 9.20 -5.45
N ALA A 19 -11.22 7.95 -5.03
CA ALA A 19 -10.56 6.93 -5.84
C ALA A 19 -11.38 6.61 -7.09
N GLU A 20 -10.71 6.11 -8.12
CA GLU A 20 -11.39 5.71 -9.35
C GLU A 20 -12.35 4.54 -9.09
N ASP A 21 -13.57 4.65 -9.64
CA ASP A 21 -14.56 3.60 -9.55
C ASP A 21 -14.29 2.49 -10.57
N ASN A 22 -13.41 1.58 -10.22
CA ASN A 22 -13.08 0.42 -11.05
C ASN A 22 -13.09 -0.90 -10.26
N ARG A 23 -13.02 -2.02 -10.97
CA ARG A 23 -13.07 -3.37 -10.37
C ARG A 23 -11.92 -3.62 -9.39
N TYR A 24 -10.75 -3.06 -9.67
CA TYR A 24 -9.56 -3.23 -8.84
C TYR A 24 -9.72 -2.51 -7.50
N VAL A 25 -10.04 -1.20 -7.51
CA VAL A 25 -10.24 -0.42 -6.28
C VAL A 25 -11.31 -1.04 -5.39
N ARG A 26 -12.43 -1.45 -5.98
CA ARG A 26 -13.50 -2.15 -5.26
C ARG A 26 -13.02 -3.46 -4.63
N ALA A 27 -12.23 -4.25 -5.36
CA ALA A 27 -11.72 -5.53 -4.89
C ALA A 27 -10.70 -5.38 -3.76
N VAL A 28 -9.68 -4.51 -3.91
CA VAL A 28 -8.64 -4.33 -2.89
C VAL A 28 -9.20 -3.72 -1.61
N THR A 29 -10.15 -2.77 -1.72
CA THR A 29 -10.87 -2.22 -0.57
C THR A 29 -11.61 -3.31 0.19
N ARG A 30 -12.46 -4.08 -0.51
CA ARG A 30 -13.23 -5.17 0.10
C ARG A 30 -12.33 -6.20 0.78
N LYS A 31 -11.29 -6.67 0.08
CA LYS A 31 -10.39 -7.70 0.59
C LYS A 31 -9.60 -7.23 1.80
N SER A 32 -9.16 -5.98 1.84
CA SER A 32 -8.43 -5.42 2.99
C SER A 32 -9.33 -5.28 4.22
N LEU A 33 -10.56 -4.82 4.03
CA LEU A 33 -11.53 -4.74 5.12
C LEU A 33 -11.95 -6.14 5.62
N CYS A 34 -12.18 -7.10 4.70
CA CYS A 34 -12.43 -8.49 5.08
C CYS A 34 -11.24 -9.11 5.83
N ALA A 35 -10.00 -8.81 5.41
CA ALA A 35 -8.81 -9.27 6.11
C ALA A 35 -8.72 -8.68 7.53
N ALA A 36 -9.05 -7.39 7.69
CA ALA A 36 -9.13 -6.77 9.01
C ALA A 36 -10.13 -7.50 9.91
N TYR A 37 -11.35 -7.74 9.42
CA TYR A 37 -12.36 -8.50 10.15
C TYR A 37 -11.89 -9.92 10.47
N MET A 38 -11.39 -10.66 9.48
CA MET A 38 -10.99 -12.06 9.64
C MET A 38 -9.81 -12.22 10.58
N ARG A 39 -8.86 -11.29 10.65
CA ARG A 39 -7.72 -11.36 11.58
C ARG A 39 -8.13 -11.23 13.04
N VAL A 40 -9.25 -10.59 13.35
CA VAL A 40 -9.79 -10.57 14.72
C VAL A 40 -10.32 -11.95 15.11
N TYR A 41 -11.07 -12.61 14.23
CA TYR A 41 -11.71 -13.90 14.54
C TYR A 41 -10.80 -15.11 14.27
N TYR A 42 -9.85 -14.96 13.35
CA TYR A 42 -8.88 -15.98 12.94
C TYR A 42 -7.47 -15.40 13.00
N PRO A 43 -6.92 -15.16 14.22
CA PRO A 43 -5.60 -14.57 14.37
C PRO A 43 -4.53 -15.32 13.58
N GLY A 44 -3.66 -14.58 12.89
CA GLY A 44 -2.61 -15.16 12.05
C GLY A 44 -3.06 -15.60 10.66
N ILE A 45 -4.35 -15.42 10.27
CA ILE A 45 -4.76 -15.71 8.90
C ILE A 45 -3.87 -14.98 7.89
N LYS A 46 -3.51 -15.68 6.81
CA LYS A 46 -2.60 -15.14 5.81
C LYS A 46 -3.21 -13.94 5.09
N PHE A 47 -2.58 -12.80 5.26
CA PHE A 47 -2.83 -11.58 4.50
C PHE A 47 -1.56 -10.75 4.51
N ASP A 48 -0.83 -10.75 3.41
CA ASP A 48 0.47 -10.10 3.23
C ASP A 48 0.39 -8.89 2.29
N ASN A 49 -0.81 -8.37 2.06
CA ASN A 49 -1.04 -7.19 1.26
C ASN A 49 -1.35 -5.97 2.13
N MET A 50 -1.07 -4.80 1.58
CA MET A 50 -1.34 -3.50 2.17
C MET A 50 -1.87 -2.56 1.08
N ILE A 51 -3.02 -1.92 1.32
CA ILE A 51 -3.45 -0.81 0.46
C ILE A 51 -2.52 0.37 0.73
N VAL A 52 -2.08 1.02 -0.33
CA VAL A 52 -1.33 2.27 -0.27
C VAL A 52 -2.14 3.37 -0.95
N LEU A 53 -2.57 4.34 -0.15
CA LEU A 53 -3.33 5.50 -0.61
C LEU A 53 -2.36 6.59 -1.08
N ASN A 54 -2.29 6.82 -2.39
CA ASN A 54 -1.45 7.85 -2.98
C ASN A 54 -2.30 9.04 -3.44
N GLY A 55 -1.99 10.22 -2.92
CA GLY A 55 -2.70 11.46 -3.26
C GLY A 55 -2.21 12.63 -2.43
N ALA A 56 -2.66 13.84 -2.76
CA ALA A 56 -2.23 15.08 -2.12
C ALA A 56 -2.32 15.03 -0.59
N GLN A 57 -1.50 15.83 0.06
CA GLN A 57 -1.58 16.01 1.51
C GLN A 57 -2.90 16.72 1.89
N GLY A 58 -3.44 16.38 3.06
CA GLY A 58 -4.63 17.06 3.60
C GLY A 58 -5.98 16.59 3.06
N ILE A 59 -6.03 15.62 2.14
CA ILE A 59 -7.29 15.10 1.58
C ILE A 59 -8.03 14.11 2.50
N GLY A 60 -7.49 13.82 3.70
CA GLY A 60 -8.14 12.99 4.71
C GLY A 60 -7.82 11.49 4.64
N LYS A 61 -6.68 11.08 4.04
CA LYS A 61 -6.27 9.66 3.99
C LYS A 61 -6.22 9.02 5.38
N SER A 62 -5.40 9.58 6.26
CA SER A 62 -5.24 9.10 7.64
C SER A 62 -6.52 9.25 8.46
N THR A 63 -7.30 10.31 8.20
CA THR A 63 -8.60 10.52 8.85
C THR A 63 -9.57 9.37 8.54
N LEU A 64 -9.64 8.93 7.28
CA LEU A 64 -10.48 7.80 6.88
C LEU A 64 -10.03 6.50 7.56
N ILE A 65 -8.73 6.22 7.54
CA ILE A 65 -8.16 5.01 8.16
C ILE A 65 -8.43 5.01 9.67
N SER A 66 -8.21 6.15 10.33
CA SER A 66 -8.47 6.34 11.75
C SER A 66 -9.96 6.16 12.09
N ALA A 67 -10.87 6.71 11.28
CA ALA A 67 -12.31 6.53 11.48
C ALA A 67 -12.73 5.04 11.39
N LEU A 68 -12.14 4.28 10.46
CA LEU A 68 -12.41 2.85 10.33
C LEU A 68 -11.88 2.03 11.51
N GLY A 69 -10.72 2.39 12.06
CA GLY A 69 -10.08 1.68 13.16
C GLY A 69 -10.60 2.09 14.55
N GLY A 70 -11.14 3.31 14.67
CA GLY A 70 -11.61 3.85 15.94
C GLY A 70 -10.51 3.86 17.01
N GLU A 71 -10.83 3.40 18.21
CA GLU A 71 -9.87 3.31 19.33
C GLU A 71 -8.73 2.29 19.11
N TRP A 72 -8.87 1.38 18.15
CA TRP A 72 -7.85 0.39 17.80
C TRP A 72 -7.02 0.80 16.57
N PHE A 73 -7.05 2.07 16.19
CA PHE A 73 -6.17 2.64 15.18
C PHE A 73 -4.85 3.09 15.78
N SER A 74 -3.76 2.95 15.01
CA SER A 74 -2.46 3.55 15.35
C SER A 74 -1.68 3.94 14.09
N ASP A 75 -1.05 5.10 14.15
CA ASP A 75 -0.08 5.63 13.19
C ASP A 75 1.35 5.70 13.77
N SER A 76 1.54 5.14 14.98
CA SER A 76 2.79 5.27 15.74
C SER A 76 3.91 4.29 15.31
N LEU A 77 3.65 3.42 14.33
CA LEU A 77 4.61 2.43 13.86
C LEU A 77 5.64 3.06 12.91
N ALA A 78 6.87 3.20 13.38
CA ALA A 78 7.99 3.69 12.58
C ALA A 78 8.75 2.55 11.89
N LEU A 79 9.43 2.86 10.78
CA LEU A 79 10.28 1.90 10.07
C LEU A 79 11.41 1.32 10.92
N SER A 80 11.97 2.14 11.81
CA SER A 80 12.99 1.72 12.77
C SER A 80 12.53 0.58 13.68
N ASP A 81 11.23 0.57 14.02
CA ASP A 81 10.65 -0.42 14.91
C ASP A 81 10.54 -1.80 14.26
N MET A 82 10.41 -1.88 12.94
CA MET A 82 10.09 -3.11 12.22
C MET A 82 11.17 -4.20 12.28
N ASN A 83 12.36 -3.85 12.76
CA ASN A 83 13.50 -4.78 12.85
C ASN A 83 13.58 -5.54 14.17
N ASP A 84 12.89 -5.09 15.19
CA ASP A 84 13.03 -5.63 16.55
C ASP A 84 11.69 -5.98 17.21
N LYS A 85 11.76 -6.33 18.50
CA LYS A 85 10.60 -6.64 19.32
C LYS A 85 9.69 -5.42 19.56
N THR A 86 10.20 -4.20 19.40
CA THR A 86 9.46 -2.95 19.62
C THR A 86 8.26 -2.87 18.69
N ALA A 87 8.41 -3.29 17.42
CA ALA A 87 7.28 -3.36 16.51
C ALA A 87 6.20 -4.31 17.03
N ALA A 88 6.59 -5.50 17.48
CA ALA A 88 5.64 -6.48 17.97
C ALA A 88 4.89 -5.99 19.23
N GLU A 89 5.57 -5.25 20.12
CA GLU A 89 4.96 -4.60 21.28
C GLU A 89 4.00 -3.49 20.86
N LYS A 90 4.37 -2.66 19.85
CA LYS A 90 3.53 -1.60 19.31
C LYS A 90 2.29 -2.09 18.55
N LEU A 91 2.28 -3.34 18.09
CA LEU A 91 1.09 -3.92 17.46
C LEU A 91 0.02 -4.35 18.47
N GLN A 92 0.37 -4.49 19.75
CA GLN A 92 -0.56 -5.00 20.75
C GLN A 92 -1.67 -4.00 21.05
N GLY A 93 -2.91 -4.48 20.99
CA GLY A 93 -4.09 -3.64 21.21
C GLY A 93 -4.54 -2.82 20.00
N TYR A 94 -3.86 -2.92 18.87
CA TYR A 94 -4.24 -2.22 17.64
C TYR A 94 -4.71 -3.18 16.55
N TRP A 95 -5.68 -2.72 15.80
CA TRP A 95 -6.34 -3.48 14.74
C TRP A 95 -5.99 -2.96 13.34
N ILE A 96 -6.03 -1.65 13.15
CA ILE A 96 -5.67 -0.98 11.91
C ILE A 96 -4.48 -0.08 12.17
N LEU A 97 -3.36 -0.34 11.47
CA LEU A 97 -2.15 0.47 11.59
C LEU A 97 -1.86 1.19 10.28
N GLU A 98 -1.49 2.45 10.40
CA GLU A 98 -1.01 3.23 9.28
C GLU A 98 0.52 3.24 9.25
N ILE A 99 1.08 3.02 8.06
CA ILE A 99 2.49 3.26 7.75
C ILE A 99 2.52 4.49 6.84
N GLY A 100 2.81 5.64 7.42
CA GLY A 100 2.87 6.92 6.72
C GLY A 100 4.16 7.11 5.93
N GLU A 101 4.16 8.13 5.07
CA GLU A 101 5.36 8.66 4.42
C GLU A 101 6.19 7.63 3.64
N LEU A 102 5.51 6.77 2.86
CA LEU A 102 6.21 5.79 2.00
C LEU A 102 7.07 6.47 0.92
N ALA A 103 6.80 7.74 0.61
CA ALA A 103 7.62 8.54 -0.29
C ALA A 103 9.04 8.72 0.25
N GLY A 104 10.04 8.55 -0.62
CA GLY A 104 11.45 8.74 -0.24
C GLY A 104 12.09 7.57 0.51
N MET A 105 11.37 6.49 0.77
CA MET A 105 11.96 5.28 1.35
C MET A 105 13.00 4.67 0.43
N LYS A 106 14.14 4.27 1.01
CA LYS A 106 15.16 3.51 0.29
C LYS A 106 14.65 2.10 0.00
N LYS A 107 15.20 1.44 -1.03
CA LYS A 107 14.88 0.04 -1.36
C LYS A 107 14.92 -0.88 -0.12
N ALA A 108 15.96 -0.76 0.70
CA ALA A 108 16.11 -1.55 1.92
C ALA A 108 14.96 -1.36 2.92
N ASP A 109 14.37 -0.17 2.98
CA ASP A 109 13.25 0.12 3.87
C ASP A 109 11.94 -0.46 3.32
N ILE A 110 11.72 -0.39 2.02
CA ILE A 110 10.60 -1.05 1.36
C ILE A 110 10.67 -2.58 1.56
N ASP A 111 11.84 -3.18 1.48
CA ASP A 111 12.01 -4.62 1.72
C ASP A 111 11.75 -5.00 3.19
N LYS A 112 12.09 -4.13 4.13
CA LYS A 112 11.70 -4.30 5.55
C LYS A 112 10.18 -4.27 5.72
N VAL A 113 9.50 -3.29 5.12
CA VAL A 113 8.03 -3.22 5.14
C VAL A 113 7.43 -4.49 4.54
N LYS A 114 7.89 -4.94 3.36
CA LYS A 114 7.43 -6.18 2.73
C LYS A 114 7.59 -7.40 3.64
N ALA A 115 8.75 -7.54 4.27
CA ALA A 115 9.03 -8.63 5.20
C ALA A 115 8.14 -8.53 6.44
N PHE A 116 7.95 -7.32 6.96
CA PHE A 116 7.16 -7.07 8.15
C PHE A 116 5.67 -7.38 7.93
N ILE A 117 5.05 -6.86 6.88
CA ILE A 117 3.61 -7.06 6.61
C ILE A 117 3.27 -8.54 6.29
N SER A 118 4.25 -9.31 5.82
CA SER A 118 4.07 -10.73 5.47
C SER A 118 4.03 -11.69 6.66
N ARG A 119 4.38 -11.23 7.85
CA ARG A 119 4.36 -12.08 9.05
C ARG A 119 2.93 -12.43 9.42
N GLN A 120 2.72 -13.68 9.80
CA GLN A 120 1.44 -14.15 10.34
C GLN A 120 1.43 -14.15 11.87
N ASP A 121 2.62 -14.25 12.48
CA ASP A 121 2.84 -14.15 13.92
C ASP A 121 4.04 -13.24 14.21
N ASP A 122 4.06 -12.68 15.40
CA ASP A 122 5.18 -11.95 15.95
C ASP A 122 5.70 -12.72 17.17
N LYS A 123 7.00 -13.05 17.15
CA LYS A 123 7.63 -13.83 18.22
C LYS A 123 8.41 -12.89 19.13
N TYR A 124 7.93 -12.66 20.31
CA TYR A 124 8.63 -11.86 21.30
C TYR A 124 8.38 -12.38 22.72
N ARG A 125 9.21 -11.91 23.63
CA ARG A 125 9.05 -12.16 25.06
C ARG A 125 8.37 -10.96 25.69
N ALA A 126 7.15 -11.15 26.20
CA ALA A 126 6.45 -10.10 26.93
C ALA A 126 7.28 -9.62 28.14
N SER A 127 7.09 -8.37 28.54
CA SER A 127 7.72 -7.81 29.73
C SER A 127 7.41 -8.73 30.93
N PHE A 128 8.45 -9.12 31.66
CA PHE A 128 8.40 -10.12 32.75
C PHE A 128 8.11 -11.59 32.32
N GLY A 129 7.94 -11.86 31.04
CA GLY A 129 7.78 -13.21 30.51
C GLY A 129 9.10 -14.01 30.61
N ARG A 130 9.00 -15.32 30.86
CA ARG A 130 10.19 -16.20 30.93
C ARG A 130 10.55 -16.80 29.57
N ARG A 131 9.63 -16.84 28.60
CA ARG A 131 9.80 -17.50 27.31
C ARG A 131 9.34 -16.59 26.17
N VAL A 132 9.93 -16.78 24.99
CA VAL A 132 9.42 -16.22 23.72
C VAL A 132 8.18 -17.00 23.32
N THR A 133 7.09 -16.31 23.05
CA THR A 133 5.82 -16.90 22.62
C THR A 133 5.40 -16.30 21.27
N PRO A 134 4.77 -17.10 20.40
CA PRO A 134 4.16 -16.56 19.18
C PRO A 134 2.88 -15.79 19.54
N HIS A 135 2.71 -14.65 18.90
CA HIS A 135 1.52 -13.81 18.98
C HIS A 135 0.93 -13.69 17.57
N PRO A 136 -0.09 -14.51 17.24
CA PRO A 136 -0.74 -14.45 15.95
C PRO A 136 -1.30 -13.05 15.67
N ARG A 137 -1.05 -12.52 14.48
CA ARG A 137 -1.46 -11.15 14.11
C ARG A 137 -2.96 -11.01 14.02
N GLN A 138 -3.46 -9.95 14.66
CA GLN A 138 -4.85 -9.54 14.62
C GLN A 138 -5.05 -8.20 13.89
N CYS A 139 -3.98 -7.63 13.35
CA CYS A 139 -3.97 -6.31 12.70
C CYS A 139 -3.73 -6.38 11.20
N VAL A 140 -4.14 -5.32 10.50
CA VAL A 140 -3.83 -5.05 9.10
C VAL A 140 -3.13 -3.69 8.96
N PHE A 141 -2.45 -3.51 7.82
CA PHE A 141 -1.69 -2.30 7.55
C PHE A 141 -2.28 -1.54 6.36
N PHE A 142 -2.31 -0.23 6.48
CA PHE A 142 -2.58 0.71 5.41
C PHE A 142 -1.36 1.61 5.23
N GLY A 143 -1.01 1.89 4.00
CA GLY A 143 0.06 2.82 3.67
C GLY A 143 -0.49 4.15 3.17
N THR A 144 0.18 5.25 3.46
CA THR A 144 -0.12 6.55 2.88
C THR A 144 1.11 7.19 2.28
N THR A 145 0.92 7.86 1.16
CA THR A 145 1.97 8.60 0.47
C THR A 145 1.38 9.80 -0.27
N ASN A 146 2.21 10.78 -0.57
CA ASN A 146 1.88 11.96 -1.37
C ASN A 146 2.84 12.13 -2.57
N SER A 147 3.46 11.05 -3.00
CA SER A 147 4.45 11.11 -4.08
C SER A 147 3.78 11.23 -5.44
N GLU A 148 4.04 12.33 -6.15
CA GLU A 148 3.63 12.53 -7.54
C GLU A 148 4.47 11.71 -8.51
N ASN A 149 5.74 11.48 -8.19
CA ASN A 149 6.74 10.81 -9.04
C ASN A 149 6.92 9.31 -8.73
N GLY A 150 5.96 8.71 -8.01
CA GLY A 150 6.09 7.34 -7.53
C GLY A 150 6.84 7.22 -6.20
N TYR A 151 6.81 6.05 -5.61
CA TYR A 151 7.46 5.77 -4.32
C TYR A 151 8.08 4.36 -4.27
N LEU A 152 7.81 3.53 -5.25
CA LEU A 152 8.39 2.20 -5.37
C LEU A 152 9.65 2.25 -6.22
N ARG A 153 10.75 1.70 -5.71
CA ARG A 153 12.07 1.73 -6.37
C ARG A 153 12.50 0.37 -6.94
N ASP A 154 11.70 -0.67 -6.77
CA ASP A 154 12.07 -2.01 -7.21
C ASP A 154 10.86 -2.72 -7.85
N ILE A 155 11.12 -3.40 -8.96
CA ILE A 155 10.12 -4.18 -9.69
C ILE A 155 9.72 -5.44 -8.92
N THR A 156 10.62 -5.95 -8.05
CA THR A 156 10.43 -7.23 -7.40
C THR A 156 9.66 -7.13 -6.08
N GLY A 157 8.70 -8.02 -5.87
CA GLY A 157 7.98 -8.14 -4.60
C GLY A 157 6.93 -7.07 -4.32
N ASN A 158 6.68 -6.13 -5.23
CA ASN A 158 5.69 -5.06 -5.06
C ASN A 158 4.24 -5.55 -5.03
N ARG A 159 3.98 -6.82 -5.36
CA ARG A 159 2.64 -7.44 -5.32
C ARG A 159 1.93 -7.30 -3.97
N ARG A 160 2.68 -7.00 -2.90
CA ARG A 160 2.12 -6.74 -1.57
C ARG A 160 1.50 -5.37 -1.42
N PHE A 161 1.87 -4.41 -2.28
CA PHE A 161 1.34 -3.06 -2.26
C PHE A 161 0.22 -2.93 -3.28
N TRP A 162 -0.98 -2.72 -2.80
CA TRP A 162 -2.15 -2.41 -3.60
C TRP A 162 -2.32 -0.90 -3.68
N ASN A 163 -1.77 -0.33 -4.75
CA ASN A 163 -1.76 1.12 -4.95
C ASN A 163 -3.14 1.61 -5.35
N VAL A 164 -3.61 2.65 -4.69
CA VAL A 164 -4.87 3.31 -5.00
C VAL A 164 -4.61 4.81 -5.04
N LYS A 165 -4.77 5.40 -6.23
CA LYS A 165 -4.72 6.85 -6.41
C LYS A 165 -6.00 7.46 -5.85
N VAL A 166 -5.86 8.53 -5.06
CA VAL A 166 -6.96 9.23 -4.41
C VAL A 166 -6.85 10.73 -4.65
N THR A 167 -7.96 11.35 -5.03
CA THR A 167 -8.00 12.77 -5.43
C THR A 167 -8.52 13.71 -4.34
N GLY A 168 -9.16 13.17 -3.30
CA GLY A 168 -9.90 13.95 -2.31
C GLY A 168 -11.24 14.50 -2.80
N GLN A 169 -11.65 14.14 -4.01
CA GLN A 169 -12.92 14.57 -4.63
C GLN A 169 -14.03 13.51 -4.47
N GLY A 170 -14.06 12.85 -3.32
CA GLY A 170 -15.16 11.95 -2.96
C GLY A 170 -16.48 12.69 -2.78
N LYS A 171 -17.58 11.95 -2.85
CA LYS A 171 -18.95 12.46 -2.62
C LYS A 171 -19.15 12.98 -1.20
N SER A 172 -18.48 12.36 -0.24
CA SER A 172 -18.44 12.72 1.19
C SER A 172 -17.00 12.99 1.62
N LYS A 173 -16.83 13.67 2.73
CA LYS A 173 -15.48 13.91 3.25
C LYS A 173 -15.14 12.94 4.38
N PRO A 174 -13.87 12.50 4.53
CA PRO A 174 -13.46 11.56 5.58
C PRO A 174 -13.81 12.02 7.00
N TRP A 175 -13.74 13.32 7.26
CA TRP A 175 -14.08 13.91 8.57
C TRP A 175 -15.59 14.03 8.83
N GLU A 176 -16.42 13.74 7.85
CA GLU A 176 -17.88 13.68 7.97
C GLU A 176 -18.39 12.24 8.20
N MET A 177 -17.47 11.27 8.25
CA MET A 177 -17.84 9.87 8.48
C MET A 177 -18.41 9.69 9.89
N THR A 178 -19.67 9.28 9.95
CA THR A 178 -20.37 9.07 11.24
C THR A 178 -20.09 7.70 11.81
N ALA A 179 -20.27 7.54 13.11
CA ALA A 179 -20.15 6.24 13.78
C ALA A 179 -21.10 5.19 13.20
N GLU A 180 -22.30 5.60 12.82
CA GLU A 180 -23.30 4.72 12.19
C GLU A 180 -22.82 4.24 10.82
N ALA A 181 -22.18 5.11 10.02
CA ALA A 181 -21.61 4.73 8.73
C ALA A 181 -20.49 3.70 8.92
N VAL A 182 -19.61 3.89 9.90
CA VAL A 182 -18.54 2.95 10.25
C VAL A 182 -19.13 1.60 10.68
N GLN A 183 -20.14 1.61 11.56
CA GLN A 183 -20.81 0.39 12.00
C GLN A 183 -21.47 -0.35 10.83
N GLN A 184 -22.12 0.37 9.92
CA GLN A 184 -22.73 -0.21 8.73
C GLN A 184 -21.67 -0.85 7.82
N ILE A 185 -20.55 -0.17 7.58
CA ILE A 185 -19.43 -0.71 6.80
C ILE A 185 -18.94 -2.02 7.40
N TRP A 186 -18.71 -2.07 8.70
CA TRP A 186 -18.21 -3.27 9.37
C TRP A 186 -19.24 -4.40 9.43
N ALA A 187 -20.53 -4.09 9.61
CA ALA A 187 -21.59 -5.10 9.53
C ALA A 187 -21.61 -5.79 8.16
N GLU A 188 -21.49 -5.00 7.12
CA GLU A 188 -21.44 -5.50 5.76
C GLU A 188 -20.17 -6.30 5.46
N VAL A 189 -19.01 -5.81 5.89
CA VAL A 189 -17.73 -6.53 5.78
C VAL A 189 -17.81 -7.89 6.46
N ALA A 190 -18.44 -7.94 7.64
CA ALA A 190 -18.65 -9.19 8.37
C ALA A 190 -19.46 -10.22 7.55
N ASP A 191 -20.53 -9.80 6.88
CA ASP A 191 -21.36 -10.68 6.04
C ASP A 191 -20.57 -11.22 4.84
N ILE A 192 -19.78 -10.35 4.18
CA ILE A 192 -18.92 -10.75 3.06
C ILE A 192 -17.85 -11.73 3.53
N ALA A 193 -17.17 -11.42 4.63
CA ALA A 193 -16.11 -12.27 5.16
C ALA A 193 -16.65 -13.66 5.53
N ARG A 194 -17.82 -13.73 6.17
CA ARG A 194 -18.50 -14.99 6.52
C ARG A 194 -18.97 -15.77 5.28
N SER A 195 -19.24 -15.09 4.16
CA SER A 195 -19.58 -15.78 2.89
C SER A 195 -18.38 -16.40 2.18
N GLY A 196 -17.19 -16.31 2.74
CA GLY A 196 -15.98 -16.95 2.22
C GLY A 196 -15.19 -16.10 1.23
N GLU A 197 -15.17 -14.78 1.40
CA GLU A 197 -14.34 -13.88 0.57
C GLU A 197 -12.86 -14.28 0.61
N LYS A 198 -12.28 -14.45 -0.56
CA LYS A 198 -10.85 -14.75 -0.70
C LYS A 198 -10.02 -13.49 -0.48
N LEU A 199 -8.96 -13.57 0.34
CA LEU A 199 -8.10 -12.45 0.69
C LEU A 199 -6.97 -12.16 -0.32
N TYR A 200 -7.05 -12.71 -1.52
CA TYR A 200 -6.11 -12.51 -2.62
C TYR A 200 -6.84 -12.11 -3.90
N LEU A 201 -6.14 -11.47 -4.82
CA LEU A 201 -6.68 -11.10 -6.12
C LEU A 201 -6.70 -12.33 -7.05
N ASP A 202 -7.67 -12.37 -7.94
CA ASP A 202 -7.65 -13.30 -9.07
C ASP A 202 -6.62 -12.84 -10.13
N ALA A 203 -6.37 -13.70 -11.13
CA ALA A 203 -5.34 -13.45 -12.13
C ALA A 203 -5.55 -12.14 -12.91
N ASP A 204 -6.78 -11.79 -13.23
CA ASP A 204 -7.11 -10.58 -13.99
C ASP A 204 -6.84 -9.33 -13.16
N LEU A 205 -7.26 -9.33 -11.90
CA LEU A 205 -7.03 -8.24 -10.97
C LEU A 205 -5.56 -8.14 -10.56
N GLU A 206 -4.82 -9.27 -10.50
CA GLU A 206 -3.37 -9.23 -10.31
C GLU A 206 -2.63 -8.58 -11.48
N ALA A 207 -3.11 -8.78 -12.71
CA ALA A 207 -2.54 -8.11 -13.88
C ALA A 207 -2.75 -6.59 -13.80
N TYR A 208 -3.94 -6.16 -13.39
CA TYR A 208 -4.25 -4.75 -13.16
C TYR A 208 -3.39 -4.18 -12.01
N ALA A 209 -3.29 -4.89 -10.90
CA ALA A 209 -2.44 -4.49 -9.77
C ALA A 209 -0.99 -4.28 -10.17
N ARG A 210 -0.45 -5.13 -11.05
CA ARG A 210 0.91 -4.98 -11.59
C ARG A 210 1.08 -3.74 -12.45
N GLN A 211 0.05 -3.32 -13.16
CA GLN A 211 0.07 -2.07 -13.91
C GLN A 211 0.12 -0.87 -12.95
N GLU A 212 -0.77 -0.82 -11.96
CA GLU A 212 -0.77 0.23 -10.93
C GLU A 212 0.56 0.30 -10.16
N GLN A 213 1.19 -0.84 -9.91
CA GLN A 213 2.50 -0.91 -9.28
C GLN A 213 3.60 -0.33 -10.16
N ARG A 214 3.57 -0.58 -11.48
CA ARG A 214 4.52 0.04 -12.42
C ARG A 214 4.36 1.55 -12.48
N GLU A 215 3.12 2.04 -12.47
CA GLU A 215 2.85 3.49 -12.45
C GLU A 215 3.25 4.16 -11.14
N ALA A 216 3.26 3.41 -10.03
CA ALA A 216 3.72 3.88 -8.73
C ALA A 216 5.24 3.76 -8.54
N MET A 217 5.97 3.25 -9.53
CA MET A 217 7.43 3.22 -9.50
C MET A 217 7.97 4.65 -9.64
N GLU A 218 8.99 4.93 -8.82
CA GLU A 218 9.73 6.19 -8.93
C GLU A 218 10.43 6.25 -10.29
N GLN A 219 10.15 7.29 -11.05
CA GLN A 219 10.85 7.54 -12.30
C GLN A 219 12.27 8.01 -11.97
N ASP A 220 13.26 7.29 -12.46
CA ASP A 220 14.64 7.76 -12.42
C ASP A 220 14.82 8.76 -13.57
N ASP A 221 15.00 10.05 -13.23
CA ASP A 221 15.23 11.10 -14.21
C ASP A 221 16.41 10.79 -15.16
N ARG A 222 17.35 9.96 -14.69
CA ARG A 222 18.48 9.47 -15.49
C ARG A 222 18.08 8.45 -16.55
N GLU A 223 16.95 7.74 -16.38
CA GLU A 223 16.47 6.77 -17.37
C GLU A 223 16.13 7.47 -18.68
N GLY A 224 15.49 8.64 -18.61
CA GLY A 224 15.20 9.48 -19.79
C GLY A 224 16.48 9.94 -20.49
N ILE A 225 17.50 10.36 -19.73
CA ILE A 225 18.80 10.79 -20.26
C ILE A 225 19.51 9.61 -20.93
N VAL A 226 19.55 8.45 -20.26
CA VAL A 226 20.17 7.23 -20.80
C VAL A 226 19.45 6.75 -22.04
N ARG A 227 18.10 6.77 -22.05
CA ARG A 227 17.30 6.38 -23.20
C ARG A 227 17.54 7.30 -24.38
N ASN A 228 17.48 8.63 -24.18
CA ASN A 228 17.81 9.60 -25.21
C ASN A 228 19.23 9.39 -25.76
N TYR A 229 20.19 9.09 -24.87
CA TYR A 229 21.55 8.79 -25.28
C TYR A 229 21.66 7.52 -26.13
N LEU A 230 20.90 6.47 -25.80
CA LEU A 230 20.89 5.22 -26.57
C LEU A 230 20.15 5.36 -27.91
N ASP A 231 19.15 6.24 -27.97
CA ASP A 231 18.35 6.50 -29.17
C ASP A 231 19.00 7.54 -30.10
N MET A 232 20.12 8.18 -29.68
CA MET A 232 20.87 9.08 -30.57
C MET A 232 21.43 8.30 -31.77
N LEU A 233 21.12 8.80 -32.95
CA LEU A 233 21.70 8.27 -34.19
C LEU A 233 23.21 8.44 -34.13
N LEU A 234 23.92 7.37 -34.44
CA LEU A 234 25.36 7.44 -34.61
C LEU A 234 25.69 8.21 -35.89
N PRO A 235 26.76 9.02 -35.94
CA PRO A 235 27.23 9.61 -37.17
C PRO A 235 27.47 8.55 -38.24
N ASP A 236 27.29 8.89 -39.53
CA ASP A 236 27.41 7.93 -40.64
C ASP A 236 28.80 7.29 -40.74
N ASP A 237 29.83 7.92 -40.15
CA ASP A 237 31.23 7.49 -40.11
C ASP A 237 31.66 6.88 -38.77
N TRP A 238 30.70 6.54 -37.91
CA TRP A 238 30.96 6.06 -36.55
C TRP A 238 31.89 4.85 -36.46
N ASP A 239 31.86 3.95 -37.47
CA ASP A 239 32.67 2.74 -37.53
C ASP A 239 34.12 3.01 -37.91
N SER A 240 34.41 4.20 -38.45
CA SER A 240 35.78 4.67 -38.77
C SER A 240 36.38 5.52 -37.67
N MET A 241 35.63 5.91 -36.64
CA MET A 241 36.11 6.73 -35.53
C MET A 241 36.92 5.91 -34.55
N ASP A 242 38.02 6.50 -34.06
CA ASP A 242 38.73 5.92 -32.93
C ASP A 242 37.96 6.09 -31.63
N SER A 243 38.29 5.28 -30.61
CA SER A 243 37.56 5.24 -29.33
C SER A 243 37.60 6.58 -28.58
N VAL A 244 38.58 7.42 -28.83
CA VAL A 244 38.76 8.74 -28.18
C VAL A 244 37.86 9.77 -28.85
N SER A 245 37.87 9.81 -30.18
CA SER A 245 37.00 10.71 -30.98
C SER A 245 35.52 10.44 -30.73
N TYR A 246 35.13 9.18 -30.63
CA TYR A 246 33.78 8.77 -30.30
C TYR A 246 33.31 9.25 -28.92
N THR A 247 34.19 9.19 -27.92
CA THR A 247 33.89 9.64 -26.55
C THR A 247 33.76 11.16 -26.46
N HIS A 248 34.59 11.90 -27.21
CA HIS A 248 34.53 13.37 -27.26
C HIS A 248 33.31 13.92 -27.97
N LEU A 249 32.84 13.30 -29.06
CA LEU A 249 31.63 13.74 -29.77
C LEU A 249 30.38 13.70 -28.87
N ARG A 250 30.29 12.72 -27.98
CA ARG A 250 29.19 12.59 -27.04
C ARG A 250 29.31 13.43 -25.76
N ALA A 251 30.52 13.85 -25.39
CA ALA A 251 30.72 14.66 -24.19
C ALA A 251 30.40 16.16 -24.40
N HIS A 252 30.33 16.64 -25.63
CA HIS A 252 30.07 18.05 -25.95
C HIS A 252 28.57 18.38 -26.08
N GLU A 253 27.67 17.38 -26.12
CA GLU A 253 26.22 17.60 -26.24
C GLU A 253 25.48 17.48 -24.90
N THR A 254 26.17 17.22 -23.80
CA THR A 254 25.63 17.18 -22.45
C THR A 254 26.11 18.34 -21.61
#